data_03bd904077f9c7e605ca853301315bf7
#
_entry.id   03bd904077f9c7e605ca853301315bf7
#
_cell.length_a   1.000
_cell.length_b   1.000
_cell.length_c   1.000
_cell.angle_alpha   90.00
_cell.angle_beta   90.00
_cell.angle_gamma   90.00
#
_symmetry.space_group_name_H-M   'P 1'
#
loop_
_entity.id
_entity.type
_entity.pdbx_description
1 polymer ?
#
loop_
_entity_poly.entity_id
_entity_poly.type
_entity_poly.pdbx_seq_one_letter_code
_entity_poly.pdbx_strand_id
1 'polypeptide(L)'
;MKLGGRLKRDERGVAVIEMAFALPILITMIWMFVQLAQVYRALAGIQQALGEGARMATIWPAPSAQDIHDKIEDSVYGIGPGDFNVDMPELENDGTATGNYYDLKVTYTQETNLLFVPGPDISVERTKRVWVAGA
;
A
#
# COMPACT_ATOMS: atom_id res chain seq x y z
N MET A 1 -66.07 -24.25 -11.20
CA MET A 1 -64.70 -24.20 -11.70
C MET A 1 -63.80 -23.53 -10.64
N LYS A 2 -63.00 -24.30 -9.90
CA LYS A 2 -62.11 -23.81 -8.84
C LYS A 2 -60.75 -23.49 -9.45
N LEU A 3 -60.51 -22.24 -9.77
CA LEU A 3 -59.21 -21.70 -10.22
C LEU A 3 -58.41 -21.05 -9.07
N GLY A 4 -58.56 -21.60 -7.85
CA GLY A 4 -57.88 -21.12 -6.65
C GLY A 4 -56.87 -22.12 -6.14
N GLY A 5 -55.99 -22.63 -7.00
CA GLY A 5 -55.05 -23.63 -6.56
C GLY A 5 -53.66 -23.44 -7.16
N ARG A 6 -52.76 -23.04 -6.29
CA ARG A 6 -51.30 -23.09 -6.48
C ARG A 6 -50.63 -21.82 -6.93
N LEU A 7 -50.80 -20.74 -6.20
CA LEU A 7 -49.65 -19.91 -5.85
C LEU A 7 -48.87 -20.65 -4.74
N LYS A 8 -48.34 -21.81 -5.08
CA LYS A 8 -47.26 -22.40 -4.28
C LYS A 8 -46.19 -21.32 -4.22
N ARG A 9 -45.89 -20.85 -3.02
CA ARG A 9 -44.76 -20.04 -2.66
C ARG A 9 -43.57 -20.64 -3.38
N ASP A 10 -43.12 -20.04 -4.47
CA ASP A 10 -42.00 -20.54 -5.26
C ASP A 10 -40.73 -20.11 -4.53
N GLU A 11 -40.39 -20.87 -3.48
CA GLU A 11 -39.18 -20.65 -2.65
C GLU A 11 -37.92 -20.72 -3.52
N ARG A 12 -37.98 -21.38 -4.67
CA ARG A 12 -36.85 -21.41 -5.62
C ARG A 12 -36.69 -20.06 -6.33
N GLY A 13 -37.76 -19.37 -6.65
CA GLY A 13 -37.73 -18.03 -7.24
C GLY A 13 -37.16 -17.01 -6.26
N VAL A 14 -37.53 -17.11 -4.98
CA VAL A 14 -37.02 -16.23 -3.93
C VAL A 14 -35.52 -16.45 -3.74
N ALA A 15 -35.04 -17.71 -3.68
CA ALA A 15 -33.63 -18.04 -3.54
C ALA A 15 -32.77 -17.53 -4.71
N VAL A 16 -33.30 -17.55 -5.93
CA VAL A 16 -32.60 -17.01 -7.12
C VAL A 16 -32.46 -15.50 -7.02
N ILE A 17 -33.51 -14.78 -6.58
CA ILE A 17 -33.44 -13.33 -6.38
C ILE A 17 -32.44 -12.97 -5.27
N GLU A 18 -32.47 -13.70 -4.16
CA GLU A 18 -31.53 -13.51 -3.06
C GLU A 18 -30.07 -13.69 -3.51
N MET A 19 -29.78 -14.76 -4.27
CA MET A 19 -28.47 -14.99 -4.86
C MET A 19 -28.08 -13.91 -5.85
N ALA A 20 -29.01 -13.40 -6.65
CA ALA A 20 -28.73 -12.33 -7.61
C ALA A 20 -28.26 -11.02 -6.93
N PHE A 21 -28.70 -10.76 -5.71
CA PHE A 21 -28.21 -9.64 -4.91
C PHE A 21 -26.97 -9.99 -4.07
N ALA A 22 -26.91 -11.20 -3.55
CA ALA A 22 -25.79 -11.62 -2.70
C ALA A 22 -24.46 -11.75 -3.47
N LEU A 23 -24.50 -12.26 -4.70
CA LEU A 23 -23.29 -12.46 -5.51
C LEU A 23 -22.52 -11.16 -5.82
N PRO A 24 -23.14 -10.07 -6.29
CA PRO A 24 -22.41 -8.81 -6.51
C PRO A 24 -21.77 -8.26 -5.23
N ILE A 25 -22.45 -8.38 -4.11
CA ILE A 25 -21.94 -7.93 -2.81
C ILE A 25 -20.73 -8.77 -2.41
N LEU A 26 -20.82 -10.10 -2.53
CA LEU A 26 -19.73 -11.02 -2.22
C LEU A 26 -18.49 -10.75 -3.09
N ILE A 27 -18.69 -10.58 -4.40
CA ILE A 27 -17.60 -10.30 -5.34
C ILE A 27 -16.92 -8.96 -5.01
N THR A 28 -17.71 -7.93 -4.72
CA THR A 28 -17.17 -6.62 -4.32
C THR A 28 -16.36 -6.73 -3.03
N MET A 29 -16.86 -7.50 -2.07
CA MET A 29 -16.15 -7.71 -0.79
C MET A 29 -14.82 -8.44 -1.00
N ILE A 30 -14.80 -9.50 -1.81
CA ILE A 30 -13.56 -10.21 -2.16
C ILE A 30 -12.57 -9.26 -2.86
N TRP A 31 -13.06 -8.46 -3.80
CA TRP A 31 -12.25 -7.48 -4.51
C TRP A 31 -11.61 -6.45 -3.57
N MET A 32 -12.37 -5.95 -2.59
CA MET A 32 -11.83 -5.04 -1.56
C MET A 32 -10.73 -5.70 -0.72
N PHE A 33 -10.87 -6.97 -0.36
CA PHE A 33 -9.82 -7.70 0.36
C PHE A 33 -8.55 -7.84 -0.48
N VAL A 34 -8.66 -8.07 -1.79
CA VAL A 34 -7.51 -8.11 -2.69
C VAL A 34 -6.77 -6.76 -2.71
N GLN A 35 -7.50 -5.65 -2.83
CA GLN A 35 -6.89 -4.31 -2.80
C GLN A 35 -6.20 -4.02 -1.45
N LEU A 36 -6.83 -4.38 -0.34
CA LEU A 36 -6.23 -4.24 0.98
C LEU A 36 -4.94 -5.06 1.12
N ALA A 37 -4.93 -6.30 0.62
CA ALA A 37 -3.74 -7.15 0.62
C ALA A 37 -2.60 -6.54 -0.20
N GLN A 38 -2.90 -5.86 -1.31
CA GLN A 38 -1.92 -5.14 -2.12
C GLN A 38 -1.29 -3.97 -1.35
N VAL A 39 -2.10 -3.19 -0.62
CA VAL A 39 -1.60 -2.12 0.25
C VAL A 39 -0.65 -2.69 1.33
N TYR A 40 -1.03 -3.77 1.99
CA TYR A 40 -0.15 -4.41 2.99
C TYR A 40 1.16 -4.93 2.38
N ARG A 41 1.10 -5.47 1.17
CA ARG A 41 2.30 -5.89 0.43
C ARG A 41 3.21 -4.69 0.14
N ALA A 42 2.64 -3.57 -0.31
CA ALA A 42 3.38 -2.34 -0.57
C ALA A 42 4.04 -1.80 0.71
N LEU A 43 3.31 -1.78 1.84
CA LEU A 43 3.85 -1.37 3.14
C LEU A 43 5.03 -2.24 3.59
N ALA A 44 4.97 -3.54 3.39
CA ALA A 44 6.09 -4.44 3.70
C ALA A 44 7.31 -4.13 2.81
N GLY A 45 7.08 -3.87 1.51
CA GLY A 45 8.12 -3.45 0.58
C GLY A 45 8.78 -2.12 0.96
N ILE A 46 8.00 -1.13 1.37
CA ILE A 46 8.53 0.16 1.87
C ILE A 46 9.41 -0.04 3.09
N GLN A 47 8.99 -0.86 4.05
CA GLN A 47 9.78 -1.11 5.25
C GLN A 47 11.11 -1.78 4.92
N GLN A 48 11.12 -2.73 3.96
CA GLN A 48 12.34 -3.35 3.48
C GLN A 48 13.24 -2.33 2.76
N ALA A 49 12.68 -1.52 1.86
CA ALA A 49 13.42 -0.50 1.12
C ALA A 49 14.04 0.56 2.05
N LEU A 50 13.28 1.05 3.04
CA LEU A 50 13.80 1.95 4.07
C LEU A 50 14.88 1.26 4.93
N GLY A 51 14.80 -0.05 5.14
CA GLY A 51 15.83 -0.85 5.80
C GLY A 51 17.13 -0.91 4.99
N GLU A 52 17.03 -1.15 3.69
CA GLU A 52 18.18 -1.17 2.77
C GLU A 52 18.80 0.23 2.62
N GLY A 53 17.97 1.28 2.47
CA GLY A 53 18.44 2.66 2.46
C GLY A 53 19.15 3.05 3.76
N ALA A 54 18.61 2.66 4.91
CA ALA A 54 19.23 2.87 6.20
C ALA A 54 20.59 2.17 6.32
N ARG A 55 20.66 0.91 5.87
CA ARG A 55 21.91 0.16 5.83
C ARG A 55 22.92 0.85 4.90
N MET A 56 22.47 1.30 3.73
CA MET A 56 23.32 2.04 2.78
C MET A 56 23.89 3.31 3.43
N ALA A 57 23.08 4.09 4.11
CA ALA A 57 23.47 5.34 4.77
C ALA A 57 24.55 5.16 5.86
N THR A 58 24.71 3.94 6.39
CA THR A 58 25.69 3.64 7.46
C THR A 58 26.96 2.97 6.96
N ILE A 59 27.15 2.80 5.66
CA ILE A 59 28.34 2.17 5.07
C ILE A 59 29.50 3.19 5.01
N TRP A 60 30.71 2.72 5.14
CA TRP A 60 31.92 3.51 4.92
C TRP A 60 32.63 3.09 3.61
N PRO A 61 33.08 4.01 2.74
CA PRO A 61 32.95 5.47 2.85
C PRO A 61 31.48 5.94 2.71
N ALA A 62 31.18 7.10 3.32
CA ALA A 62 29.82 7.64 3.36
C ALA A 62 29.25 7.81 1.94
N PRO A 63 28.10 7.19 1.60
CA PRO A 63 27.47 7.34 0.30
C PRO A 63 26.85 8.73 0.15
N SER A 64 26.62 9.15 -1.08
CA SER A 64 25.86 10.37 -1.35
C SER A 64 24.37 10.17 -1.03
N ALA A 65 23.65 11.28 -0.82
CA ALA A 65 22.19 11.25 -0.68
C ALA A 65 21.52 10.61 -1.91
N GLN A 66 22.09 10.83 -3.10
CA GLN A 66 21.60 10.22 -4.34
C GLN A 66 21.75 8.70 -4.32
N ASP A 67 22.88 8.15 -3.87
CA ASP A 67 23.08 6.70 -3.80
C ASP A 67 22.07 6.04 -2.84
N ILE A 68 21.75 6.72 -1.73
CA ILE A 68 20.76 6.26 -0.76
C ILE A 68 19.37 6.27 -1.38
N HIS A 69 19.01 7.38 -2.05
CA HIS A 69 17.75 7.54 -2.76
C HIS A 69 17.56 6.43 -3.80
N ASP A 70 18.52 6.27 -4.71
CA ASP A 70 18.46 5.28 -5.79
C ASP A 70 18.33 3.86 -5.24
N LYS A 71 19.00 3.57 -4.12
CA LYS A 71 18.88 2.27 -3.44
C LYS A 71 17.48 2.00 -2.92
N ILE A 72 16.80 3.03 -2.39
CA ILE A 72 15.43 2.92 -1.91
C ILE A 72 14.49 2.75 -3.11
N GLU A 73 14.66 3.56 -4.15
CA GLU A 73 13.85 3.52 -5.36
C GLU A 73 13.93 2.16 -6.06
N ASP A 74 15.12 1.61 -6.24
CA ASP A 74 15.33 0.27 -6.78
C ASP A 74 14.66 -0.81 -5.93
N SER A 75 14.62 -0.63 -4.62
CA SER A 75 14.06 -1.61 -3.69
C SER A 75 12.53 -1.62 -3.67
N VAL A 76 11.87 -0.53 -4.05
CA VAL A 76 10.40 -0.46 -4.20
C VAL A 76 9.95 -0.76 -5.63
N TYR A 77 10.85 -0.77 -6.59
CA TYR A 77 10.53 -1.03 -8.00
C TYR A 77 9.84 -2.39 -8.20
N GLY A 78 8.77 -2.38 -8.97
CA GLY A 78 7.99 -3.60 -9.26
C GLY A 78 7.08 -4.09 -8.15
N ILE A 79 6.92 -3.37 -7.06
CA ILE A 79 5.93 -3.64 -6.02
C ILE A 79 4.65 -2.88 -6.42
N GLY A 80 3.78 -3.49 -7.20
CA GLY A 80 2.53 -2.88 -7.64
C GLY A 80 1.29 -3.50 -6.99
N PRO A 81 0.11 -3.00 -7.29
CA PRO A 81 -0.21 -1.80 -8.06
C PRO A 81 -0.09 -0.53 -7.21
N GLY A 82 0.14 0.60 -7.80
CA GLY A 82 0.27 1.90 -7.14
C GLY A 82 1.65 2.49 -7.35
N ASP A 83 1.80 3.74 -7.00
CA ASP A 83 2.99 4.53 -7.22
C ASP A 83 3.74 4.79 -5.92
N PHE A 84 5.07 4.73 -6.02
CA PHE A 84 5.97 5.07 -4.92
C PHE A 84 6.65 6.39 -5.25
N ASN A 85 6.66 7.30 -4.30
CA ASN A 85 7.47 8.50 -4.32
C ASN A 85 8.49 8.42 -3.20
N VAL A 86 9.77 8.43 -3.56
CA VAL A 86 10.90 8.43 -2.63
C VAL A 86 11.41 9.86 -2.52
N ASP A 87 11.35 10.45 -1.35
CA ASP A 87 11.88 11.79 -1.12
C ASP A 87 13.42 11.72 -1.07
N MET A 88 14.08 12.75 -1.63
CA MET A 88 15.54 12.86 -1.57
C MET A 88 15.98 13.01 -0.10
N PRO A 89 16.85 12.13 0.42
CA PRO A 89 17.33 12.25 1.79
C PRO A 89 18.17 13.52 1.98
N GLU A 90 17.83 14.32 2.98
CA GLU A 90 18.63 15.47 3.37
C GLU A 90 19.40 15.17 4.66
N LEU A 91 20.67 15.58 4.71
CA LEU A 91 21.47 15.42 5.91
C LEU A 91 21.08 16.51 6.91
N GLU A 92 20.54 16.09 8.02
CA GLU A 92 20.15 16.96 9.12
C GLU A 92 21.05 16.74 10.34
N ASN A 93 21.06 17.72 11.26
CA ASN A 93 21.82 17.63 12.51
C ASN A 93 20.94 18.01 13.69
N ASP A 94 21.00 17.27 14.78
CA ASP A 94 20.24 17.51 16.00
C ASP A 94 20.82 18.63 16.89
N GLY A 95 21.87 19.32 16.43
CA GLY A 95 22.60 20.36 17.18
C GLY A 95 23.79 19.84 18.00
N THR A 96 24.09 18.55 17.90
CA THR A 96 25.28 17.94 18.54
C THR A 96 26.41 17.67 17.55
N ALA A 97 27.63 17.53 18.01
CA ALA A 97 28.80 17.29 17.15
C ALA A 97 28.76 15.96 16.38
N THR A 98 27.94 15.01 16.81
CA THR A 98 27.80 13.68 16.22
C THR A 98 26.35 13.35 15.85
N GLY A 99 25.47 14.34 15.90
CA GLY A 99 24.01 14.19 15.71
C GLY A 99 23.55 14.32 14.27
N ASN A 100 24.35 13.86 13.29
CA ASN A 100 23.92 13.85 11.89
C ASN A 100 23.00 12.67 11.60
N TYR A 101 21.92 12.92 10.87
CA TYR A 101 20.97 11.89 10.49
C TYR A 101 20.33 12.19 9.13
N TYR A 102 19.79 11.13 8.53
CA TYR A 102 18.89 11.22 7.39
C TYR A 102 17.47 10.82 7.82
N ASP A 103 16.47 11.55 7.39
CA ASP A 103 15.08 11.11 7.43
C ASP A 103 14.71 10.54 6.06
N LEU A 104 14.72 9.21 5.97
CA LEU A 104 14.34 8.48 4.76
C LEU A 104 12.82 8.38 4.70
N LYS A 105 12.23 8.87 3.60
CA LYS A 105 10.78 8.95 3.47
C LYS A 105 10.31 8.36 2.16
N VAL A 106 9.28 7.53 2.23
CA VAL A 106 8.60 6.95 1.07
C VAL A 106 7.10 7.12 1.22
N THR A 107 6.48 7.65 0.20
CA THR A 107 5.03 7.77 0.07
C THR A 107 4.53 6.78 -0.98
N TYR A 108 3.52 6.00 -0.62
CA TYR A 108 2.82 5.09 -1.52
C TYR A 108 1.41 5.59 -1.77
N THR A 109 0.98 5.62 -3.02
CA THR A 109 -0.38 5.99 -3.40
C THR A 109 -0.96 4.92 -4.31
N GLN A 110 -2.15 4.45 -3.98
CA GLN A 110 -2.90 3.49 -4.78
C GLN A 110 -4.31 3.98 -5.02
N GLU A 111 -4.70 4.05 -6.29
CA GLU A 111 -6.10 4.22 -6.66
C GLU A 111 -6.89 2.97 -6.30
N THR A 112 -8.05 3.15 -5.68
CA THR A 112 -8.95 2.05 -5.38
C THR A 112 -10.23 2.12 -6.22
N ASN A 113 -10.87 0.99 -6.40
CA ASN A 113 -12.17 0.91 -7.07
C ASN A 113 -13.07 -0.14 -6.41
N LEU A 114 -14.37 0.09 -6.50
CA LEU A 114 -15.39 -0.81 -6.00
C LEU A 114 -16.01 -1.63 -7.16
N LEU A 115 -15.17 -2.18 -8.06
CA LEU A 115 -15.52 -2.90 -9.27
C LEU A 115 -16.19 -2.02 -10.34
N PHE A 116 -17.21 -1.27 -9.99
CA PHE A 116 -18.02 -0.46 -10.92
C PHE A 116 -17.97 1.04 -10.63
N VAL A 117 -17.40 1.43 -9.50
CA VAL A 117 -17.33 2.82 -9.04
C VAL A 117 -15.91 3.10 -8.56
N PRO A 118 -15.30 4.23 -8.93
CA PRO A 118 -14.01 4.62 -8.36
C PRO A 118 -14.15 4.80 -6.84
N GLY A 119 -13.18 4.28 -6.11
CA GLY A 119 -13.04 4.47 -4.68
C GLY A 119 -12.12 5.64 -4.34
N PRO A 120 -11.95 5.96 -3.06
CA PRO A 120 -10.96 6.93 -2.63
C PRO A 120 -9.54 6.40 -2.80
N ASP A 121 -8.59 7.28 -3.11
CA ASP A 121 -7.19 6.91 -3.14
C ASP A 121 -6.66 6.60 -1.74
N ILE A 122 -5.86 5.56 -1.64
CA ILE A 122 -5.16 5.22 -0.40
C ILE A 122 -3.74 5.76 -0.52
N SER A 123 -3.38 6.70 0.35
CA SER A 123 -2.01 7.20 0.46
C SER A 123 -1.44 6.85 1.83
N VAL A 124 -0.23 6.30 1.82
CA VAL A 124 0.48 5.90 3.05
C VAL A 124 1.92 6.37 2.97
N GLU A 125 2.33 7.12 3.98
CA GLU A 125 3.69 7.59 4.16
C GLU A 125 4.39 6.78 5.25
N ARG A 126 5.68 6.49 5.03
CA ARG A 126 6.58 5.90 6.02
C ARG A 126 7.90 6.65 6.04
N THR A 127 8.34 6.98 7.25
CA THR A 127 9.63 7.64 7.49
C THR A 127 10.49 6.79 8.40
N LYS A 128 11.79 6.78 8.15
CA LYS A 128 12.79 6.12 8.99
C LYS A 128 13.98 7.04 9.19
N ARG A 129 14.27 7.37 10.44
CA ARG A 129 15.46 8.12 10.84
C ARG A 129 16.66 7.20 10.95
N VAL A 130 17.79 7.65 10.38
CA VAL A 130 19.06 6.93 10.38
C VAL A 130 20.16 7.86 10.82
N TRP A 131 20.78 7.54 11.96
CA TRP A 131 21.93 8.27 12.47
C TRP A 131 23.20 7.82 11.75
N VAL A 132 24.00 8.80 11.31
CA VAL A 132 25.23 8.56 10.57
C VAL A 132 26.42 9.18 11.31
N ALA A 133 27.50 8.41 11.43
CA ALA A 133 28.70 8.88 12.09
C ALA A 133 29.64 9.51 11.08
N GLY A 134 30.01 10.77 11.26
CA GLY A 134 31.09 11.41 10.53
C GLY A 134 30.78 11.77 9.08
N ALA A 135 29.55 12.21 8.80
CA ALA A 135 29.20 12.86 7.54
C ALA A 135 29.51 14.36 7.63
#